data_246b8d81821f57292a725e41e8128e04
#
_entry.id   246b8d81821f57292a725e41e8128e04
#
_cell.length_a   1.000
_cell.length_b   1.000
_cell.length_c   1.000
_cell.angle_alpha   90.00
_cell.angle_beta   90.00
_cell.angle_gamma   90.00
#
_symmetry.space_group_name_H-M   'P 1'
#
loop_
_entity.id
_entity.type
_entity.pdbx_description
1 polymer ?
#
loop_
_entity_poly.entity_id
_entity_poly.type
_entity_poly.pdbx_seq_one_letter_code
_entity_poly.pdbx_strand_id
1 'polypeptide(L)'
;MTVWTSSRSLLTSDVTYPLCRTFPEHSYFNPSGPGEDTLRRVLQAFAVFNPRIGYCQGLNFIAGMMLVFMQEEDAFWLLVTVVERLLPDDYFTRSMVGTYVDQYVLAHIVKKCLPRIHR
;
A
#
# COMPACT_ATOMS: atom_id res chain seq x y z
N MET A 1 -12.08 3.60 -9.56
CA MET A 1 -11.33 3.06 -10.71
C MET A 1 -10.08 2.37 -10.18
N THR A 2 -10.13 1.07 -10.05
CA THR A 2 -9.07 0.26 -9.45
C THR A 2 -8.02 -0.02 -10.52
N VAL A 3 -6.86 0.60 -10.42
CA VAL A 3 -5.77 0.36 -11.38
C VAL A 3 -5.02 -0.88 -10.93
N TRP A 4 -5.43 -2.02 -11.45
CA TRP A 4 -4.66 -3.27 -11.41
C TRP A 4 -3.79 -3.36 -12.64
N THR A 5 -2.50 -3.31 -12.45
CA THR A 5 -1.53 -3.53 -13.53
C THR A 5 -0.90 -4.90 -13.41
N SER A 6 -0.85 -5.60 -14.54
CA SER A 6 -0.19 -6.92 -14.65
C SER A 6 1.32 -6.77 -14.43
N SER A 7 1.94 -7.74 -13.77
CA SER A 7 3.34 -7.73 -13.31
C SER A 7 4.40 -7.33 -14.37
N ARG A 8 4.08 -7.36 -15.63
CA ARG A 8 5.00 -6.98 -16.71
C ARG A 8 5.06 -5.49 -17.02
N SER A 9 4.02 -4.72 -16.69
CA SER A 9 3.97 -3.27 -16.92
C SER A 9 4.50 -2.45 -15.75
N LEU A 10 4.74 -3.08 -14.61
CA LEU A 10 5.20 -2.44 -13.38
C LEU A 10 6.66 -1.95 -13.42
N LEU A 11 7.38 -2.26 -14.48
CA LEU A 11 8.81 -1.96 -14.53
C LEU A 11 9.14 -0.50 -14.88
N THR A 12 8.18 0.33 -15.33
CA THR A 12 8.58 1.64 -15.88
C THR A 12 7.68 2.86 -15.67
N SER A 13 6.37 2.77 -15.46
CA SER A 13 5.56 4.01 -15.39
C SER A 13 4.51 4.06 -14.29
N ASP A 14 3.90 2.94 -13.95
CA ASP A 14 2.69 2.94 -13.14
C ASP A 14 2.94 3.07 -11.62
N VAL A 15 4.16 2.77 -11.16
CA VAL A 15 4.57 2.93 -9.76
C VAL A 15 5.06 4.36 -9.48
N THR A 16 5.53 5.08 -10.48
CA THR A 16 6.15 6.41 -10.29
C THR A 16 5.13 7.49 -9.91
N TYR A 17 3.96 7.49 -10.50
CA TYR A 17 2.96 8.54 -10.28
C TYR A 17 2.30 8.52 -8.88
N PRO A 18 1.99 7.36 -8.27
CA PRO A 18 1.49 7.31 -6.90
C PRO A 18 2.53 7.66 -5.83
N LEU A 19 3.82 7.50 -6.13
CA LEU A 19 4.90 7.67 -5.15
C LEU A 19 5.06 9.12 -4.72
N CYS A 20 5.02 10.08 -5.65
CA CYS A 20 5.11 11.52 -5.38
C CYS A 20 4.01 12.03 -4.43
N ARG A 21 2.97 11.25 -4.22
CA ARG A 21 1.82 11.58 -3.34
C ARG A 21 1.81 10.82 -2.03
N THR A 22 2.74 9.92 -1.80
CA THR A 22 2.73 9.02 -0.62
C THR A 22 3.15 9.81 0.61
N PHE A 23 3.31 10.76 0.95
CA PHE A 23 3.72 11.61 2.10
C PHE A 23 4.51 12.82 1.60
N PRO A 24 3.89 13.71 0.85
CA PRO A 24 4.59 14.81 0.19
C PRO A 24 5.21 15.81 1.19
N GLU A 25 4.68 15.88 2.41
CA GLU A 25 5.18 16.78 3.45
C GLU A 25 6.27 16.15 4.35
N HIS A 26 6.50 14.84 4.19
CA HIS A 26 7.51 14.16 5.00
C HIS A 26 8.90 14.29 4.37
N SER A 27 9.88 14.76 5.15
CA SER A 27 11.24 15.04 4.66
C SER A 27 11.94 13.86 3.97
N TYR A 28 11.63 12.63 4.40
CA TYR A 28 12.16 11.40 3.81
C TYR A 28 11.66 11.18 2.37
N PHE A 29 10.42 11.57 2.06
CA PHE A 29 9.77 11.39 0.76
C PHE A 29 9.75 12.65 -0.11
N ASN A 30 10.44 13.70 0.29
CA ASN A 30 10.56 14.88 -0.56
C ASN A 30 11.38 14.57 -1.82
N PRO A 31 11.27 15.39 -2.90
CA PRO A 31 11.97 15.11 -4.17
C PRO A 31 13.50 15.03 -4.05
N SER A 32 14.08 15.55 -2.97
CA SER A 32 15.52 15.50 -2.69
C SER A 32 15.91 14.37 -1.74
N GLY A 33 14.94 13.63 -1.21
CA GLY A 33 15.15 12.56 -0.25
C GLY A 33 15.27 11.18 -0.89
N PRO A 34 15.80 10.18 -0.16
CA PRO A 34 15.96 8.82 -0.66
C PRO A 34 14.65 8.00 -0.67
N GLY A 35 13.59 8.50 -0.05
CA GLY A 35 12.41 7.72 0.27
C GLY A 35 11.63 7.25 -0.95
N GLU A 36 11.54 8.07 -1.99
CA GLU A 36 10.81 7.72 -3.20
C GLU A 36 11.47 6.55 -3.93
N ASP A 37 12.77 6.57 -4.09
CA ASP A 37 13.51 5.49 -4.75
C ASP A 37 13.49 4.20 -3.93
N THR A 38 13.61 4.31 -2.61
CA THR A 38 13.54 3.18 -1.69
C THR A 38 12.14 2.55 -1.73
N LEU A 39 11.10 3.35 -1.68
CA LEU A 39 9.71 2.89 -1.78
C LEU A 39 9.44 2.19 -3.10
N ARG A 40 9.95 2.75 -4.20
CA ARG A 40 9.85 2.13 -5.53
C ARG A 40 10.48 0.75 -5.55
N ARG A 41 11.70 0.59 -5.03
CA ARG A 41 12.38 -0.71 -4.98
C ARG A 41 11.61 -1.74 -4.15
N VAL A 42 11.10 -1.36 -2.99
CA VAL A 42 10.30 -2.26 -2.13
C VAL A 42 9.04 -2.72 -2.86
N LEU A 43 8.31 -1.82 -3.49
CA LEU A 43 7.08 -2.15 -4.20
C LEU A 43 7.34 -2.99 -5.46
N GLN A 44 8.42 -2.71 -6.19
CA GLN A 44 8.83 -3.53 -7.33
C GLN A 44 9.26 -4.92 -6.90
N ALA A 45 10.06 -5.04 -5.84
CA ALA A 45 10.45 -6.32 -5.28
C ALA A 45 9.22 -7.12 -4.81
N PHE A 46 8.27 -6.48 -4.14
CA PHE A 46 7.03 -7.12 -3.72
C PHE A 46 6.21 -7.60 -4.92
N ALA A 47 6.06 -6.81 -5.97
CA ALA A 47 5.31 -7.19 -7.16
C ALA A 47 5.93 -8.40 -7.90
N VAL A 48 7.25 -8.52 -7.87
CA VAL A 48 7.97 -9.70 -8.41
C VAL A 48 7.80 -10.90 -7.48
N PHE A 49 7.89 -10.70 -6.17
CA PHE A 49 7.75 -11.74 -5.16
C PHE A 49 6.34 -12.33 -5.12
N ASN A 50 5.32 -11.49 -5.19
CA ASN A 50 3.91 -11.91 -5.20
C ASN A 50 3.20 -11.42 -6.48
N PRO A 51 3.37 -12.12 -7.61
CA PRO A 51 2.76 -11.72 -8.88
C PRO A 51 1.24 -11.87 -8.91
N ARG A 52 0.66 -12.61 -7.97
CA ARG A 52 -0.80 -12.74 -7.81
C ARG A 52 -1.44 -11.41 -7.41
N ILE A 53 -0.78 -10.67 -6.57
CA ILE A 53 -1.21 -9.34 -6.14
C ILE A 53 -0.57 -8.27 -7.03
N GLY A 54 0.72 -8.41 -7.31
CA GLY A 54 1.49 -7.40 -8.03
C GLY A 54 1.54 -6.09 -7.27
N TYR A 55 1.21 -4.99 -7.93
CA TYR A 55 1.00 -3.70 -7.30
C TYR A 55 -0.49 -3.39 -7.19
N CYS A 56 -0.91 -2.96 -6.02
CA CYS A 56 -2.24 -2.42 -5.75
C CYS A 56 -2.14 -1.05 -5.10
N GLN A 57 -2.99 -0.14 -5.51
CA GLN A 57 -3.08 1.18 -4.86
C GLN A 57 -3.42 1.02 -3.37
N GLY A 58 -2.66 1.71 -2.52
CA GLY A 58 -2.73 1.57 -1.06
C GLY A 58 -1.50 0.87 -0.48
N LEU A 59 -0.88 -0.06 -1.20
CA LEU A 59 0.38 -0.68 -0.77
C LEU A 59 1.51 0.35 -0.58
N ASN A 60 1.51 1.41 -1.39
CA ASN A 60 2.48 2.50 -1.26
C ASN A 60 2.39 3.21 0.10
N PHE A 61 1.20 3.41 0.63
CA PHE A 61 1.04 4.03 1.96
C PHE A 61 1.53 3.11 3.07
N ILE A 62 1.23 1.82 2.99
CA ILE A 62 1.68 0.82 3.97
C ILE A 62 3.21 0.71 3.94
N ALA A 63 3.79 0.47 2.76
CA ALA A 63 5.23 0.37 2.60
C ALA A 63 5.96 1.68 2.95
N GLY A 64 5.40 2.82 2.56
CA GLY A 64 5.94 4.13 2.90
C GLY A 64 5.96 4.38 4.40
N MET A 65 4.90 4.02 5.13
CA MET A 65 4.88 4.11 6.58
C MET A 65 5.95 3.22 7.23
N MET A 66 6.12 2.00 6.74
CA MET A 66 7.16 1.09 7.24
C MET A 66 8.57 1.69 7.05
N LEU A 67 8.84 2.28 5.88
CA LEU A 67 10.13 2.88 5.56
C LEU A 67 10.48 4.12 6.41
N VAL A 68 9.50 4.75 7.04
CA VAL A 68 9.76 5.83 8.02
C VAL A 68 10.41 5.27 9.30
N PHE A 69 10.12 4.02 9.65
CA PHE A 69 10.56 3.42 10.92
C PHE A 69 11.64 2.36 10.78
N MET A 70 11.83 1.80 9.59
CA MET A 70 12.74 0.67 9.40
C MET A 70 13.45 0.75 8.05
N GLN A 71 14.48 -0.09 7.89
CA GLN A 71 15.25 -0.18 6.66
C GLN A 71 14.49 -0.90 5.55
N GLU A 72 14.96 -0.77 4.33
CA GLU A 72 14.34 -1.26 3.11
C GLU A 72 14.04 -2.77 3.15
N GLU A 73 15.00 -3.57 3.60
CA GLU A 73 14.83 -5.04 3.68
C GLU A 73 13.78 -5.44 4.72
N ASP A 74 13.82 -4.82 5.90
CA ASP A 74 12.84 -5.06 6.96
C ASP A 74 11.44 -4.64 6.53
N ALA A 75 11.32 -3.51 5.86
CA ALA A 75 10.05 -3.02 5.31
C ALA A 75 9.49 -3.97 4.25
N PHE A 76 10.34 -4.53 3.39
CA PHE A 76 9.93 -5.53 2.41
C PHE A 76 9.36 -6.79 3.09
N TRP A 77 10.09 -7.38 4.03
CA TRP A 77 9.64 -8.60 4.71
C TRP A 77 8.42 -8.38 5.60
N LEU A 78 8.32 -7.20 6.23
CA LEU A 78 7.12 -6.84 6.97
C LEU A 78 5.90 -6.68 6.04
N LEU A 79 6.08 -6.04 4.89
CA LEU A 79 5.01 -5.92 3.88
C LEU A 79 4.52 -7.30 3.42
N VAL A 80 5.44 -8.22 3.11
CA VAL A 80 5.13 -9.62 2.78
C VAL A 80 4.32 -10.27 3.90
N THR A 81 4.77 -10.12 5.14
CA THR A 81 4.08 -10.71 6.30
C THR A 81 2.68 -10.14 6.50
N VAL A 82 2.52 -8.83 6.37
CA VAL A 82 1.21 -8.18 6.52
C VAL A 82 0.26 -8.68 5.43
N VAL A 83 0.70 -8.69 4.19
CA VAL A 83 -0.18 -9.03 3.05
C VAL A 83 -0.49 -10.52 2.98
N GLU A 84 0.47 -11.39 3.28
CA GLU A 84 0.30 -12.85 3.10
C GLU A 84 -0.17 -13.59 4.35
N ARG A 85 0.04 -13.02 5.55
CA ARG A 85 -0.25 -13.72 6.80
C ARG A 85 -1.23 -13.02 7.72
N LEU A 86 -1.30 -11.69 7.69
CA LEU A 86 -2.14 -10.92 8.62
C LEU A 86 -3.44 -10.48 7.98
N LEU A 87 -3.44 -10.19 6.69
CA LEU A 87 -4.65 -9.81 5.98
C LEU A 87 -5.34 -11.02 5.34
N PRO A 88 -6.66 -10.97 5.16
CA PRO A 88 -7.38 -11.98 4.39
C PRO A 88 -6.85 -12.10 2.95
N ASP A 89 -6.93 -13.30 2.36
CA ASP A 89 -6.40 -13.59 1.03
C ASP A 89 -6.98 -12.71 -0.10
N ASP A 90 -8.18 -12.18 0.10
CA ASP A 90 -8.90 -11.36 -0.87
C ASP A 90 -8.79 -9.84 -0.59
N TYR A 91 -7.96 -9.44 0.37
CA TYR A 91 -7.85 -8.03 0.78
C TYR A 91 -7.28 -7.15 -0.35
N PHE A 92 -6.19 -7.58 -0.97
CA PHE A 92 -5.55 -6.92 -2.12
C PHE A 92 -5.68 -7.75 -3.40
N THR A 93 -6.86 -8.21 -3.72
CA THR A 93 -7.18 -8.88 -4.99
C THR A 93 -7.88 -7.93 -5.95
N ARG A 94 -8.14 -8.38 -7.18
CA ARG A 94 -8.89 -7.57 -8.16
C ARG A 94 -10.27 -7.15 -7.67
N SER A 95 -10.92 -7.99 -6.88
CA SER A 95 -12.24 -7.70 -6.31
C SER A 95 -12.18 -6.78 -5.09
N MET A 96 -11.04 -6.77 -4.38
CA MET A 96 -10.81 -6.01 -3.13
C MET A 96 -11.94 -6.18 -2.10
N VAL A 97 -12.58 -7.34 -2.07
CA VAL A 97 -13.75 -7.61 -1.21
C VAL A 97 -13.41 -7.39 0.25
N GLY A 98 -12.25 -7.90 0.72
CA GLY A 98 -11.81 -7.69 2.10
C GLY A 98 -11.70 -6.21 2.47
N THR A 99 -11.12 -5.40 1.61
CA THR A 99 -11.02 -3.95 1.82
C THR A 99 -12.38 -3.28 1.93
N TYR A 100 -13.33 -3.63 1.06
CA TYR A 100 -14.68 -3.06 1.11
C TYR A 100 -15.44 -3.50 2.36
N VAL A 101 -15.29 -4.77 2.77
CA VAL A 101 -15.90 -5.28 4.00
C VAL A 101 -15.38 -4.52 5.21
N ASP A 102 -14.08 -4.32 5.33
CA ASP A 102 -13.49 -3.58 6.44
C ASP A 102 -13.93 -2.11 6.47
N GLN A 103 -14.00 -1.45 5.33
CA GLN A 103 -14.52 -0.08 5.24
C GLN A 103 -15.98 -0.01 5.70
N TYR A 104 -16.81 -0.95 5.29
CA TYR A 104 -18.21 -1.01 5.70
C TYR A 104 -18.35 -1.26 7.21
N VAL A 105 -17.59 -2.21 7.75
CA VAL A 105 -17.58 -2.51 9.18
C VAL A 105 -17.09 -1.30 9.99
N LEU A 106 -16.02 -0.66 9.56
CA LEU A 106 -15.51 0.56 10.20
C LEU A 106 -16.55 1.67 10.22
N ALA A 107 -17.19 1.94 9.08
CA ALA A 107 -18.25 2.95 9.00
C ALA A 107 -19.42 2.62 9.96
N HIS A 108 -19.80 1.35 10.05
CA HIS A 108 -20.85 0.91 10.97
C HIS A 108 -20.46 1.11 12.44
N ILE A 109 -19.21 0.75 12.80
CA ILE A 109 -18.69 0.94 14.16
C ILE A 109 -18.63 2.43 14.52
N VAL A 110 -18.10 3.27 13.61
CA VAL A 110 -18.03 4.72 13.82
C VAL A 110 -19.43 5.31 14.01
N LYS A 111 -20.40 4.93 13.19
CA LYS A 111 -21.79 5.37 13.34
C LYS A 111 -22.37 4.99 14.71
N LYS A 112 -22.08 3.78 15.18
CA LYS A 112 -22.60 3.26 16.45
C LYS A 112 -21.90 3.86 17.68
N CYS A 113 -20.58 3.94 17.64
CA CYS A 113 -19.77 4.33 18.79
C CYS A 113 -19.44 5.83 18.85
N LEU A 114 -19.39 6.48 17.70
CA LEU A 114 -18.98 7.87 17.54
C LEU A 114 -19.96 8.68 16.67
N PRO A 115 -21.26 8.74 17.02
CA PRO A 115 -22.30 9.32 16.16
C PRO A 115 -22.06 10.81 15.81
N ARG A 116 -21.25 11.51 16.63
CA ARG A 116 -20.90 12.92 16.37
C ARG A 116 -19.89 13.11 15.23
N ILE A 117 -19.13 12.06 14.88
CA ILE A 117 -18.11 12.09 13.83
C ILE A 117 -18.71 11.61 12.50
N HIS A 118 -19.74 10.77 12.58
CA HIS A 118 -20.44 10.25 11.41
C HIS A 118 -21.45 11.28 10.88
N ARG A 119 -20.97 12.37 10.30
CA ARG A 119 -21.81 13.31 9.55
C ARG A 119 -21.39 13.35 8.10
#